data_effbde3239b24e30ea2fa597834223c6
#
_entry.id   effbde3239b24e30ea2fa597834223c6
#
_cell.length_a   1.000
_cell.length_b   1.000
_cell.length_c   1.000
_cell.angle_alpha   90.00
_cell.angle_beta   90.00
_cell.angle_gamma   90.00
#
_symmetry.space_group_name_H-M   'P 1'
#
loop_
_entity.id
_entity.type
_entity.pdbx_description
1 polymer ?
#
loop_
_entity_poly.entity_id
_entity_poly.type
_entity_poly.pdbx_seq_one_letter_code
_entity_poly.pdbx_strand_id
1 'polypeptide(L)'
;MGRYQRVFSETEKENFSEKAKNLYIENELLIFKTPGSQAKIFVPTNLRSLVFDSFHSSQLGGGHLSVKKTLKKCQKYYWPKMHSDIVTWTKQCITCQLRHSPTPAYRAEMNMVPADTLFSRVGLDLAGPFPITENGNKYILNIICWFCKYVISVPLPDAKANTIAKAFLTNCYLKFGGCVELISDNATAFTSDFFKAFCNMLYINKTYAIPYWSQGNAVTERTFRTFNNMLAKYITKEQPDFDEFLDFMNFCYNTSVHASINETPFFMMFGRDPIFCVDQILDPEFMTTPVL
;
A
#
# COMPACT_ATOMS: atom_id res chain seq x y z
N MET A 1 17.91 28.63 11.09
CA MET A 1 18.66 27.87 10.05
C MET A 1 19.83 27.18 10.73
N GLY A 2 19.66 25.95 11.18
CA GLY A 2 20.70 25.14 11.83
C GLY A 2 21.47 24.36 10.77
N ARG A 3 22.75 24.63 10.59
CA ARG A 3 23.66 23.85 9.74
C ARG A 3 23.79 22.45 10.35
N TYR A 4 23.26 21.42 9.69
CA TYR A 4 23.52 20.03 10.06
C TYR A 4 24.99 19.71 9.78
N GLN A 5 25.82 19.64 10.84
CA GLN A 5 27.19 19.16 10.72
C GLN A 5 27.16 17.67 10.38
N ARG A 6 27.76 17.33 9.23
CA ARG A 6 27.91 15.96 8.72
C ARG A 6 28.95 15.21 9.58
N VAL A 7 28.52 14.32 10.44
CA VAL A 7 29.41 13.44 11.17
C VAL A 7 29.37 12.05 10.54
N PHE A 8 30.42 11.66 9.85
CA PHE A 8 30.59 10.31 9.33
C PHE A 8 31.31 9.43 10.36
N SER A 9 30.85 8.20 10.56
CA SER A 9 31.54 7.20 11.37
C SER A 9 32.84 6.70 10.69
N GLU A 10 33.81 6.20 11.46
CA GLU A 10 35.09 5.74 10.90
C GLU A 10 34.93 4.57 9.93
N THR A 11 34.01 3.64 10.18
CA THR A 11 33.65 2.57 9.25
C THR A 11 33.00 3.04 7.95
N GLU A 12 32.42 4.24 7.95
CA GLU A 12 31.91 4.87 6.72
C GLU A 12 33.06 5.45 5.89
N LYS A 13 34.10 5.96 6.52
CA LYS A 13 35.26 6.52 5.82
C LYS A 13 36.03 5.48 5.01
N GLU A 14 36.18 4.26 5.53
CA GLU A 14 36.85 3.14 4.83
C GLU A 14 36.06 2.62 3.62
N ASN A 15 34.73 2.52 3.72
CA ASN A 15 33.88 2.16 2.59
C ASN A 15 33.64 3.30 1.59
N PHE A 16 33.97 4.54 1.97
CA PHE A 16 33.81 5.72 1.13
C PHE A 16 34.86 5.82 0.03
N SER A 17 36.08 5.34 0.25
CA SER A 17 37.19 5.53 -0.70
C SER A 17 36.96 4.90 -2.06
N GLU A 18 36.33 3.72 -2.14
CA GLU A 18 36.00 3.07 -3.41
C GLU A 18 34.70 3.61 -4.04
N LYS A 19 33.73 4.01 -3.21
CA LYS A 19 32.43 4.50 -3.69
C LYS A 19 32.39 6.01 -3.88
N ALA A 20 33.39 6.74 -3.41
CA ALA A 20 33.50 8.19 -3.56
C ALA A 20 33.52 8.64 -5.04
N LYS A 21 34.00 7.80 -5.94
CA LYS A 21 33.98 8.07 -7.40
C LYS A 21 32.57 8.20 -7.99
N ASN A 22 31.57 7.68 -7.30
CA ASN A 22 30.16 7.67 -7.72
C ASN A 22 29.31 8.70 -6.96
N LEU A 23 29.94 9.56 -6.14
CA LEU A 23 29.28 10.59 -5.35
C LEU A 23 29.60 11.96 -5.91
N TYR A 24 28.57 12.78 -6.13
CA TYR A 24 28.72 14.18 -6.52
C TYR A 24 27.67 15.04 -5.80
N ILE A 25 27.86 16.35 -5.81
CA ILE A 25 26.93 17.31 -5.20
C ILE A 25 26.12 17.94 -6.32
N GLU A 26 24.82 17.91 -6.22
CA GLU A 26 23.87 18.55 -7.10
C GLU A 26 22.78 19.19 -6.24
N ASN A 27 22.49 20.47 -6.44
CA ASN A 27 21.50 21.26 -5.67
C ASN A 27 21.65 21.10 -4.15
N GLU A 28 22.88 21.22 -3.65
CA GLU A 28 23.24 21.03 -2.23
C GLU A 28 23.00 19.60 -1.67
N LEU A 29 22.52 18.68 -2.48
CA LEU A 29 22.32 17.27 -2.12
C LEU A 29 23.52 16.42 -2.55
N LEU A 30 23.87 15.44 -1.71
CA LEU A 30 24.86 14.44 -2.07
C LEU A 30 24.17 13.31 -2.83
N ILE A 31 24.51 13.16 -4.10
CA ILE A 31 23.92 12.19 -5.03
C ILE A 31 24.88 11.02 -5.25
N PHE A 32 24.34 9.82 -5.23
CA PHE A 32 25.04 8.59 -5.60
C PHE A 32 24.53 8.06 -6.94
N LYS A 33 25.45 7.86 -7.91
CA LYS A 33 25.11 7.33 -9.23
C LYS A 33 26.20 6.39 -9.72
N THR A 34 25.82 5.16 -10.04
CA THR A 34 26.71 4.22 -10.74
C THR A 34 26.43 4.25 -12.25
N PRO A 35 27.41 3.93 -13.11
CA PRO A 35 27.20 3.86 -14.55
C PRO A 35 26.01 2.96 -14.89
N GLY A 36 25.08 3.46 -15.73
CA GLY A 36 23.87 2.73 -16.13
C GLY A 36 22.73 2.69 -15.10
N SER A 37 22.86 3.36 -13.92
CA SER A 37 21.80 3.42 -12.92
C SER A 37 21.20 4.83 -12.77
N GLN A 38 19.99 4.88 -12.21
CA GLN A 38 19.37 6.14 -11.80
C GLN A 38 20.15 6.79 -10.65
N ALA A 39 20.18 8.11 -10.63
CA ALA A 39 20.72 8.89 -9.53
C ALA A 39 19.89 8.69 -8.26
N LYS A 40 20.56 8.61 -7.11
CA LYS A 40 19.92 8.40 -5.80
C LYS A 40 20.43 9.39 -4.79
N ILE A 41 19.55 9.90 -3.93
CA ILE A 41 19.92 10.79 -2.85
C ILE A 41 20.69 10.01 -1.80
N PHE A 42 21.90 10.44 -1.47
CA PHE A 42 22.70 9.84 -0.41
C PHE A 42 22.19 10.30 0.96
N VAL A 43 21.84 9.35 1.81
CA VAL A 43 21.28 9.62 3.15
C VAL A 43 22.35 9.54 4.22
N PRO A 44 22.65 10.65 4.92
CA PRO A 44 23.55 10.68 6.08
C PRO A 44 23.03 9.78 7.22
N THR A 45 23.93 9.32 8.08
CA THR A 45 23.61 8.36 9.16
C THR A 45 22.47 8.82 10.07
N ASN A 46 22.43 10.09 10.41
CA ASN A 46 21.42 10.69 11.28
C ASN A 46 20.01 10.77 10.66
N LEU A 47 19.87 10.61 9.33
CA LEU A 47 18.59 10.66 8.63
C LEU A 47 18.10 9.28 8.16
N ARG A 48 18.90 8.21 8.29
CA ARG A 48 18.55 6.86 7.82
C ARG A 48 17.35 6.28 8.55
N SER A 49 17.27 6.47 9.88
CA SER A 49 16.11 6.06 10.66
C SER A 49 14.85 6.81 10.24
N LEU A 50 14.95 8.11 9.98
CA LEU A 50 13.82 8.91 9.48
C LEU A 50 13.30 8.38 8.15
N VAL A 51 14.18 8.04 7.19
CA VAL A 51 13.78 7.44 5.91
C VAL A 51 13.14 6.07 6.13
N PHE A 52 13.73 5.22 6.97
CA PHE A 52 13.15 3.91 7.31
C PHE A 52 11.75 4.07 7.93
N ASP A 53 11.62 4.92 8.95
CA ASP A 53 10.36 5.12 9.65
C ASP A 53 9.28 5.69 8.73
N SER A 54 9.64 6.62 7.84
CA SER A 54 8.70 7.18 6.86
C SER A 54 8.11 6.11 5.92
N PHE A 55 8.89 5.09 5.55
CA PHE A 55 8.47 4.05 4.62
C PHE A 55 8.15 2.69 5.25
N HIS A 56 8.36 2.52 6.55
CA HIS A 56 8.03 1.30 7.27
C HIS A 56 7.00 1.50 8.38
N SER A 57 7.21 2.47 9.28
CA SER A 57 6.45 2.62 10.53
C SER A 57 5.40 3.72 10.47
N SER A 58 5.61 4.77 9.65
CA SER A 58 4.73 5.94 9.64
C SER A 58 3.34 5.64 9.09
N GLN A 59 2.35 6.37 9.57
CA GLN A 59 0.97 6.26 9.09
C GLN A 59 0.82 6.73 7.64
N LEU A 60 1.60 7.73 7.21
CA LEU A 60 1.49 8.33 5.87
C LEU A 60 2.19 7.58 4.75
N GLY A 61 3.11 6.69 5.06
CA GLY A 61 3.89 6.01 4.01
C GLY A 61 4.34 4.59 4.35
N GLY A 62 4.27 4.19 5.62
CA GLY A 62 4.83 2.93 6.12
C GLY A 62 3.93 1.72 5.92
N GLY A 63 3.06 1.45 6.89
CA GLY A 63 2.14 0.31 6.89
C GLY A 63 2.78 -1.01 7.29
N HIS A 64 3.97 -0.99 7.90
CA HIS A 64 4.69 -2.18 8.39
C HIS A 64 4.81 -3.30 7.35
N LEU A 65 5.11 -2.93 6.12
CA LEU A 65 5.21 -3.86 4.99
C LEU A 65 6.50 -4.67 5.04
N SER A 66 6.60 -5.71 4.21
CA SER A 66 7.77 -6.57 4.14
C SER A 66 9.03 -5.80 3.73
N VAL A 67 10.21 -6.35 4.08
CA VAL A 67 11.53 -5.81 3.68
C VAL A 67 11.58 -5.46 2.19
N LYS A 68 11.11 -6.37 1.32
CA LYS A 68 11.11 -6.17 -0.14
C LYS A 68 10.29 -4.94 -0.56
N LYS A 69 9.12 -4.73 0.05
CA LYS A 69 8.27 -3.57 -0.24
C LYS A 69 8.86 -2.28 0.31
N THR A 70 9.41 -2.31 1.52
CA THR A 70 10.11 -1.15 2.13
C THR A 70 11.31 -0.73 1.29
N LEU A 71 12.15 -1.68 0.85
CA LEU A 71 13.28 -1.40 -0.05
C LEU A 71 12.84 -0.76 -1.37
N LYS A 72 11.74 -1.22 -1.96
CA LYS A 72 11.20 -0.64 -3.20
C LYS A 72 10.73 0.81 -2.99
N LYS A 73 10.12 1.14 -1.85
CA LYS A 73 9.76 2.52 -1.50
C LYS A 73 10.99 3.40 -1.30
N CYS A 74 12.07 2.86 -0.77
CA CYS A 74 13.32 3.57 -0.54
C CYS A 74 14.24 3.65 -1.79
N GLN A 75 13.79 3.26 -2.98
CA GLN A 75 14.67 3.14 -4.17
C GLN A 75 15.33 4.45 -4.63
N LYS A 76 14.74 5.60 -4.29
CA LYS A 76 15.29 6.95 -4.56
C LYS A 76 16.48 7.30 -3.66
N TYR A 77 16.67 6.57 -2.55
CA TYR A 77 17.68 6.83 -1.53
C TYR A 77 18.80 5.82 -1.58
N TYR A 78 19.94 6.20 -1.07
CA TYR A 78 21.11 5.31 -0.98
C TYR A 78 21.93 5.61 0.27
N TRP A 79 22.38 4.58 0.96
CA TRP A 79 23.50 4.59 1.90
C TRP A 79 24.20 3.22 1.92
N PRO A 80 25.49 3.18 2.34
CA PRO A 80 26.22 1.92 2.46
C PRO A 80 25.49 0.94 3.40
N LYS A 81 25.37 -0.33 2.98
CA LYS A 81 24.67 -1.40 3.73
C LYS A 81 23.15 -1.18 3.90
N MET A 82 22.52 -0.30 3.13
CA MET A 82 21.09 0.00 3.20
C MET A 82 20.20 -1.25 3.25
N HIS A 83 20.48 -2.25 2.43
CA HIS A 83 19.71 -3.51 2.42
C HIS A 83 19.79 -4.22 3.79
N SER A 84 20.99 -4.35 4.34
CA SER A 84 21.22 -5.00 5.64
C SER A 84 20.53 -4.25 6.78
N ASP A 85 20.63 -2.91 6.77
CA ASP A 85 20.03 -2.06 7.79
C ASP A 85 18.49 -2.20 7.77
N ILE A 86 17.87 -2.10 6.59
CA ILE A 86 16.41 -2.25 6.44
C ILE A 86 15.96 -3.66 6.87
N VAL A 87 16.71 -4.72 6.53
CA VAL A 87 16.40 -6.08 7.00
C VAL A 87 16.45 -6.14 8.53
N THR A 88 17.50 -5.59 9.14
CA THR A 88 17.69 -5.60 10.59
C THR A 88 16.58 -4.80 11.28
N TRP A 89 16.32 -3.58 10.87
CA TRP A 89 15.29 -2.72 11.47
C TRP A 89 13.88 -3.29 11.31
N THR A 90 13.56 -3.87 10.14
CA THR A 90 12.26 -4.54 9.94
C THR A 90 12.10 -5.74 10.88
N LYS A 91 13.16 -6.53 11.10
CA LYS A 91 13.15 -7.65 12.05
C LYS A 91 13.02 -7.19 13.50
N GLN A 92 13.58 -6.03 13.84
CA GLN A 92 13.52 -5.43 15.17
C GLN A 92 12.22 -4.69 15.45
N CYS A 93 11.42 -4.43 14.43
CA CYS A 93 10.13 -3.73 14.59
C CYS A 93 9.18 -4.60 15.45
N ILE A 94 8.86 -4.11 16.65
CA ILE A 94 8.00 -4.80 17.62
C ILE A 94 6.63 -5.10 17.05
N THR A 95 6.02 -4.11 16.38
CA THR A 95 4.71 -4.24 15.73
C THR A 95 4.69 -5.36 14.69
N CYS A 96 5.78 -5.49 13.89
CA CYS A 96 5.91 -6.57 12.93
C CYS A 96 6.09 -7.94 13.61
N GLN A 97 6.90 -8.01 14.68
CA GLN A 97 7.14 -9.26 15.41
C GLN A 97 5.88 -9.82 16.04
N LEU A 98 5.08 -8.96 16.68
CA LEU A 98 3.85 -9.36 17.36
C LEU A 98 2.77 -9.91 16.40
N ARG A 99 2.84 -9.59 15.10
CA ARG A 99 1.83 -9.92 14.09
C ARG A 99 2.34 -10.84 12.97
N HIS A 100 3.52 -11.44 13.16
CA HIS A 100 4.09 -12.35 12.17
C HIS A 100 3.38 -13.70 12.21
N SER A 101 2.53 -13.98 11.20
CA SER A 101 1.98 -15.32 10.98
C SER A 101 2.83 -16.08 9.97
N PRO A 102 3.34 -17.27 10.30
CA PRO A 102 4.07 -18.11 9.35
C PRO A 102 3.11 -18.54 8.20
N THR A 103 3.49 -18.26 6.97
CA THR A 103 2.71 -18.64 5.79
C THR A 103 3.21 -19.98 5.27
N PRO A 104 2.35 -21.02 5.11
CA PRO A 104 2.75 -22.30 4.53
C PRO A 104 3.27 -22.14 3.09
N ALA A 105 4.32 -22.89 2.74
CA ALA A 105 5.05 -22.75 1.47
C ALA A 105 4.36 -23.34 0.23
N TYR A 106 3.21 -24.01 0.38
CA TYR A 106 2.57 -24.71 -0.75
C TYR A 106 1.63 -23.76 -1.52
N ARG A 107 1.93 -23.55 -2.80
CA ARG A 107 1.10 -22.75 -3.74
C ARG A 107 0.84 -23.56 -5.00
N ALA A 108 -0.43 -23.84 -5.29
CA ALA A 108 -0.84 -24.30 -6.61
C ALA A 108 -0.64 -23.18 -7.65
N GLU A 109 -0.32 -23.54 -8.90
CA GLU A 109 -0.29 -22.59 -10.01
C GLU A 109 -1.65 -21.94 -10.21
N MET A 110 -1.65 -20.62 -10.40
CA MET A 110 -2.88 -19.84 -10.54
C MET A 110 -3.03 -19.37 -11.98
N ASN A 111 -4.11 -19.79 -12.62
CA ASN A 111 -4.56 -19.17 -13.86
C ASN A 111 -5.21 -17.82 -13.53
N MET A 112 -4.55 -16.73 -13.92
CA MET A 112 -5.12 -15.40 -13.75
C MET A 112 -6.14 -15.12 -14.84
N VAL A 113 -7.36 -14.76 -14.45
CA VAL A 113 -8.33 -14.21 -15.39
C VAL A 113 -7.90 -12.76 -15.66
N PRO A 114 -7.58 -12.40 -16.92
CA PRO A 114 -7.10 -11.07 -17.23
C PRO A 114 -8.20 -10.02 -16.96
N ALA A 115 -7.80 -8.87 -16.42
CA ALA A 115 -8.59 -7.64 -16.38
C ALA A 115 -7.88 -6.65 -17.30
N ASP A 116 -8.58 -6.12 -18.29
CA ASP A 116 -7.94 -5.44 -19.42
C ASP A 116 -7.79 -3.93 -19.23
N THR A 117 -8.62 -3.32 -18.37
CA THR A 117 -8.62 -1.88 -18.13
C THR A 117 -8.89 -1.53 -16.67
N LEU A 118 -8.59 -0.27 -16.30
CA LEU A 118 -8.86 0.27 -14.97
C LEU A 118 -10.35 0.12 -14.61
N PHE A 119 -10.61 -0.44 -13.44
CA PHE A 119 -11.96 -0.66 -12.88
C PHE A 119 -12.95 -1.46 -13.75
N SER A 120 -12.53 -2.04 -14.88
CA SER A 120 -13.42 -2.92 -15.66
C SER A 120 -13.94 -4.11 -14.83
N ARG A 121 -13.08 -4.66 -13.99
CA ARG A 121 -13.42 -5.74 -13.05
C ARG A 121 -13.05 -5.33 -11.64
N VAL A 122 -14.04 -5.37 -10.74
CA VAL A 122 -13.92 -4.93 -9.34
C VAL A 122 -14.25 -6.08 -8.39
N GLY A 123 -13.41 -6.31 -7.41
CA GLY A 123 -13.66 -7.24 -6.32
C GLY A 123 -14.22 -6.51 -5.10
N LEU A 124 -15.23 -7.09 -4.46
CA LEU A 124 -15.74 -6.67 -3.17
C LEU A 124 -15.50 -7.75 -2.12
N ASP A 125 -15.20 -7.30 -0.90
CA ASP A 125 -15.11 -8.14 0.28
C ASP A 125 -15.56 -7.35 1.50
N LEU A 126 -16.18 -8.05 2.46
CA LEU A 126 -16.67 -7.46 3.68
C LEU A 126 -15.94 -8.07 4.88
N ALA A 127 -15.22 -7.24 5.60
CA ALA A 127 -14.52 -7.63 6.83
C ALA A 127 -15.29 -7.17 8.07
N GLY A 128 -15.29 -7.97 9.11
CA GLY A 128 -15.97 -7.70 10.38
C GLY A 128 -16.90 -8.84 10.82
N PRO A 129 -17.72 -8.67 11.89
CA PRO A 129 -17.78 -7.43 12.67
C PRO A 129 -16.55 -7.19 13.53
N PHE A 130 -16.12 -5.95 13.59
CA PHE A 130 -15.12 -5.42 14.52
C PHE A 130 -15.80 -4.80 15.76
N PRO A 131 -15.07 -4.48 16.83
CA PRO A 131 -15.57 -3.60 17.88
C PRO A 131 -16.13 -2.30 17.29
N ILE A 132 -17.19 -1.78 17.89
CA ILE A 132 -17.83 -0.55 17.42
C ILE A 132 -16.87 0.62 17.67
N THR A 133 -16.61 1.41 16.63
CA THR A 133 -15.82 2.63 16.72
C THR A 133 -16.66 3.78 17.30
N GLU A 134 -16.04 4.89 17.71
CA GLU A 134 -16.75 6.11 18.15
C GLU A 134 -17.72 6.62 17.09
N ASN A 135 -17.40 6.45 15.79
CA ASN A 135 -18.28 6.81 14.67
C ASN A 135 -19.38 5.77 14.39
N GLY A 136 -19.49 4.71 15.20
CA GLY A 136 -20.50 3.67 15.07
C GLY A 136 -20.24 2.61 14.00
N ASN A 137 -19.04 2.54 13.46
CA ASN A 137 -18.67 1.56 12.43
C ASN A 137 -18.27 0.21 13.03
N LYS A 138 -18.65 -0.89 12.35
CA LYS A 138 -18.34 -2.28 12.74
C LYS A 138 -17.77 -3.11 11.63
N TYR A 139 -17.90 -2.67 10.37
CA TYR A 139 -17.49 -3.40 9.19
C TYR A 139 -16.61 -2.56 8.31
N ILE A 140 -15.88 -3.21 7.43
CA ILE A 140 -15.08 -2.58 6.38
C ILE A 140 -15.49 -3.19 5.06
N LEU A 141 -15.96 -2.37 4.14
CA LEU A 141 -16.10 -2.75 2.74
C LEU A 141 -14.77 -2.51 2.03
N ASN A 142 -14.16 -3.56 1.56
CA ASN A 142 -12.97 -3.50 0.74
C ASN A 142 -13.36 -3.62 -0.74
N ILE A 143 -12.87 -2.69 -1.55
CA ILE A 143 -13.09 -2.62 -2.99
C ILE A 143 -11.73 -2.67 -3.67
N ILE A 144 -11.52 -3.56 -4.63
CA ILE A 144 -10.26 -3.70 -5.35
C ILE A 144 -10.45 -3.69 -6.86
N CYS A 145 -9.68 -2.88 -7.56
CA CYS A 145 -9.53 -2.97 -8.99
C CYS A 145 -8.66 -4.20 -9.36
N TRP A 146 -9.17 -5.13 -10.17
CA TRP A 146 -8.42 -6.32 -10.56
C TRP A 146 -7.27 -6.01 -11.51
N PHE A 147 -7.33 -4.94 -12.28
CA PHE A 147 -6.26 -4.52 -13.18
C PHE A 147 -5.08 -3.91 -12.39
N CYS A 148 -5.28 -2.74 -11.82
CA CYS A 148 -4.20 -1.97 -11.16
C CYS A 148 -3.97 -2.34 -9.68
N LYS A 149 -4.81 -3.18 -9.08
CA LYS A 149 -4.76 -3.58 -7.66
C LYS A 149 -5.00 -2.42 -6.68
N TYR A 150 -5.55 -1.32 -7.15
CA TYR A 150 -5.91 -0.18 -6.32
C TYR A 150 -7.03 -0.57 -5.34
N VAL A 151 -6.80 -0.31 -4.06
CA VAL A 151 -7.73 -0.67 -2.97
C VAL A 151 -8.38 0.58 -2.42
N ILE A 152 -9.69 0.47 -2.16
CA ILE A 152 -10.51 1.44 -1.47
C ILE A 152 -11.20 0.69 -0.33
N SER A 153 -10.89 1.02 0.91
CA SER A 153 -11.56 0.44 2.09
C SER A 153 -12.40 1.51 2.76
N VAL A 154 -13.67 1.17 3.00
CA VAL A 154 -14.68 2.09 3.50
C VAL A 154 -15.27 1.55 4.80
N PRO A 155 -15.30 2.33 5.89
CA PRO A 155 -15.92 1.90 7.14
C PRO A 155 -17.45 1.89 6.99
N LEU A 156 -18.10 0.89 7.57
CA LEU A 156 -19.55 0.73 7.52
C LEU A 156 -20.13 0.48 8.92
N PRO A 157 -21.30 1.06 9.23
CA PRO A 157 -22.00 0.80 10.50
C PRO A 157 -22.64 -0.59 10.54
N ASP A 158 -23.03 -1.14 9.39
CA ASP A 158 -23.68 -2.45 9.27
C ASP A 158 -23.31 -3.15 7.95
N ALA A 159 -23.69 -4.43 7.86
CA ALA A 159 -23.47 -5.27 6.68
C ALA A 159 -24.69 -5.34 5.77
N LYS A 160 -25.59 -4.37 5.79
CA LYS A 160 -26.80 -4.38 4.96
C LYS A 160 -26.49 -4.07 3.50
N ALA A 161 -27.24 -4.71 2.62
CA ALA A 161 -27.06 -4.54 1.17
C ALA A 161 -27.17 -3.08 0.68
N ASN A 162 -28.10 -2.29 1.25
CA ASN A 162 -28.25 -0.88 0.92
C ASN A 162 -27.07 -0.03 1.39
N THR A 163 -26.51 -0.31 2.56
CA THR A 163 -25.32 0.37 3.09
C THR A 163 -24.11 0.08 2.21
N ILE A 164 -23.92 -1.18 1.83
CA ILE A 164 -22.84 -1.62 0.95
C ILE A 164 -22.99 -0.99 -0.45
N ALA A 165 -24.19 -1.04 -1.03
CA ALA A 165 -24.46 -0.45 -2.35
C ALA A 165 -24.20 1.06 -2.37
N LYS A 166 -24.61 1.79 -1.33
CA LYS A 166 -24.35 3.22 -1.18
C LYS A 166 -22.84 3.49 -1.06
N ALA A 167 -22.13 2.72 -0.25
CA ALA A 167 -20.69 2.87 -0.08
C ALA A 167 -19.94 2.60 -1.38
N PHE A 168 -20.28 1.55 -2.13
CA PHE A 168 -19.71 1.26 -3.45
C PHE A 168 -20.00 2.39 -4.44
N LEU A 169 -21.25 2.83 -4.52
CA LEU A 169 -21.64 3.94 -5.41
C LEU A 169 -20.82 5.20 -5.14
N THR A 170 -20.75 5.63 -3.87
CA THR A 170 -20.12 6.90 -3.49
C THR A 170 -18.59 6.85 -3.57
N ASN A 171 -17.98 5.74 -3.19
CA ASN A 171 -16.52 5.66 -3.05
C ASN A 171 -15.81 5.02 -4.26
N CYS A 172 -16.54 4.31 -5.12
CA CYS A 172 -15.98 3.69 -6.31
C CYS A 172 -16.62 4.23 -7.58
N TYR A 173 -17.91 3.96 -7.78
CA TYR A 173 -18.59 4.25 -9.05
C TYR A 173 -18.55 5.73 -9.44
N LEU A 174 -18.92 6.62 -8.52
CA LEU A 174 -18.99 8.08 -8.80
C LEU A 174 -17.60 8.74 -8.85
N LYS A 175 -16.56 8.08 -8.37
CA LYS A 175 -15.18 8.62 -8.38
C LYS A 175 -14.35 8.14 -9.58
N PHE A 176 -14.55 6.88 -9.99
CA PHE A 176 -13.70 6.22 -10.98
C PHE A 176 -14.45 5.70 -12.21
N GLY A 177 -15.75 5.88 -12.24
CA GLY A 177 -16.62 5.34 -13.28
C GLY A 177 -17.16 3.95 -12.94
N GLY A 178 -18.05 3.45 -13.81
CA GLY A 178 -18.66 2.14 -13.68
C GLY A 178 -17.68 0.99 -13.95
N CYS A 179 -18.02 -0.20 -13.44
CA CYS A 179 -17.33 -1.44 -13.79
C CYS A 179 -18.22 -2.32 -14.68
N VAL A 180 -17.58 -3.17 -15.48
CA VAL A 180 -18.28 -4.17 -16.30
C VAL A 180 -18.68 -5.37 -15.44
N GLU A 181 -17.79 -5.78 -14.53
CA GLU A 181 -18.00 -6.94 -13.68
C GLU A 181 -17.68 -6.64 -12.22
N LEU A 182 -18.56 -7.09 -11.32
CA LEU A 182 -18.41 -6.98 -9.88
C LEU A 182 -18.37 -8.38 -9.25
N ILE A 183 -17.26 -8.72 -8.61
CA ILE A 183 -17.01 -10.02 -8.01
C ILE A 183 -17.05 -9.91 -6.48
N SER A 184 -17.78 -10.80 -5.82
CA SER A 184 -17.75 -10.92 -4.36
C SER A 184 -17.85 -12.38 -3.94
N ASP A 185 -17.71 -12.64 -2.65
CA ASP A 185 -18.14 -13.89 -2.05
C ASP A 185 -19.69 -14.04 -2.05
N ASN A 186 -20.17 -15.14 -1.47
CA ASN A 186 -21.60 -15.44 -1.35
C ASN A 186 -22.22 -14.90 -0.04
N ALA A 187 -21.66 -13.87 0.58
CA ALA A 187 -22.27 -13.28 1.76
C ALA A 187 -23.69 -12.79 1.47
N THR A 188 -24.58 -12.92 2.45
CA THR A 188 -26.02 -12.67 2.31
C THR A 188 -26.34 -11.27 1.75
N ALA A 189 -25.53 -10.27 2.10
CA ALA A 189 -25.70 -8.92 1.60
C ALA A 189 -25.52 -8.82 0.08
N PHE A 190 -24.50 -9.51 -0.46
CA PHE A 190 -24.18 -9.50 -1.90
C PHE A 190 -25.14 -10.38 -2.72
N THR A 191 -25.73 -11.41 -2.11
CA THR A 191 -26.67 -12.31 -2.79
C THR A 191 -28.11 -11.84 -2.71
N SER A 192 -28.40 -10.77 -1.95
CA SER A 192 -29.74 -10.19 -1.80
C SER A 192 -30.32 -9.69 -3.11
N ASP A 193 -31.65 -9.75 -3.22
CA ASP A 193 -32.34 -9.25 -4.42
C ASP A 193 -32.17 -7.74 -4.60
N PHE A 194 -32.04 -6.99 -3.50
CA PHE A 194 -31.72 -5.57 -3.54
C PHE A 194 -30.37 -5.33 -4.23
N PHE A 195 -29.31 -6.06 -3.84
CA PHE A 195 -27.98 -5.86 -4.41
C PHE A 195 -27.92 -6.30 -5.88
N LYS A 196 -28.64 -7.35 -6.25
CA LYS A 196 -28.81 -7.78 -7.64
C LYS A 196 -29.51 -6.71 -8.47
N ALA A 197 -30.64 -6.16 -7.96
CA ALA A 197 -31.38 -5.08 -8.63
C ALA A 197 -30.51 -3.82 -8.79
N PHE A 198 -29.70 -3.48 -7.77
CA PHE A 198 -28.74 -2.39 -7.83
C PHE A 198 -27.70 -2.59 -8.95
N CYS A 199 -27.08 -3.78 -9.04
CA CYS A 199 -26.14 -4.09 -10.11
C CYS A 199 -26.80 -4.05 -11.49
N ASN A 200 -28.00 -4.61 -11.63
CA ASN A 200 -28.77 -4.59 -12.88
C ASN A 200 -29.11 -3.16 -13.33
N MET A 201 -29.49 -2.29 -12.41
CA MET A 201 -29.78 -0.87 -12.70
C MET A 201 -28.56 -0.12 -13.26
N LEU A 202 -27.36 -0.50 -12.81
CA LEU A 202 -26.09 0.07 -13.28
C LEU A 202 -25.48 -0.68 -14.46
N TYR A 203 -26.17 -1.70 -15.00
CA TYR A 203 -25.67 -2.60 -16.06
C TYR A 203 -24.35 -3.30 -15.69
N ILE A 204 -24.15 -3.61 -14.40
CA ILE A 204 -22.97 -4.30 -13.90
C ILE A 204 -23.25 -5.82 -13.86
N ASN A 205 -22.39 -6.60 -14.48
CA ASN A 205 -22.43 -8.06 -14.38
C ASN A 205 -21.96 -8.51 -13.00
N LYS A 206 -22.89 -9.04 -12.17
CA LYS A 206 -22.56 -9.52 -10.82
C LYS A 206 -22.17 -10.98 -10.87
N THR A 207 -20.91 -11.27 -10.49
CA THR A 207 -20.34 -12.61 -10.42
C THR A 207 -20.00 -12.97 -8.96
N TYR A 208 -20.19 -14.25 -8.61
CA TYR A 208 -19.85 -14.77 -7.29
C TYR A 208 -18.63 -15.67 -7.36
N ALA A 209 -17.74 -15.52 -6.39
CA ALA A 209 -16.62 -16.44 -6.23
C ALA A 209 -17.16 -17.84 -5.91
N ILE A 210 -16.75 -18.84 -6.69
CA ILE A 210 -17.17 -20.22 -6.51
C ILE A 210 -16.47 -20.78 -5.26
N PRO A 211 -17.22 -21.29 -4.25
CA PRO A 211 -16.64 -22.00 -3.12
C PRO A 211 -15.74 -23.15 -3.63
N TYR A 212 -14.55 -23.30 -3.05
CA TYR A 212 -13.54 -24.30 -3.43
C TYR A 212 -12.80 -24.05 -4.75
N TRP A 213 -13.13 -23.05 -5.54
CA TRP A 213 -12.31 -22.63 -6.69
C TRP A 213 -11.53 -21.36 -6.31
N SER A 214 -10.49 -21.56 -5.51
CA SER A 214 -9.61 -20.51 -4.97
C SER A 214 -8.93 -19.67 -6.07
N GLN A 215 -8.98 -20.12 -7.31
CA GLN A 215 -8.37 -19.42 -8.45
C GLN A 215 -9.17 -18.18 -8.89
N GLY A 216 -10.50 -18.21 -8.78
CA GLY A 216 -11.37 -17.11 -9.24
C GLY A 216 -11.35 -15.88 -8.33
N ASN A 217 -11.04 -16.02 -7.03
CA ASN A 217 -11.03 -14.91 -6.07
C ASN A 217 -9.67 -14.70 -5.38
N ALA A 218 -8.66 -15.47 -5.75
CA ALA A 218 -7.35 -15.45 -5.10
C ALA A 218 -6.64 -14.08 -5.12
N VAL A 219 -6.95 -13.25 -6.11
CA VAL A 219 -6.45 -11.85 -6.18
C VAL A 219 -7.05 -11.05 -5.04
N THR A 220 -8.36 -11.08 -4.92
CA THR A 220 -9.15 -10.39 -3.89
C THR A 220 -8.75 -10.86 -2.49
N GLU A 221 -8.77 -12.17 -2.24
CA GLU A 221 -8.43 -12.76 -0.94
C GLU A 221 -7.00 -12.45 -0.48
N ARG A 222 -6.01 -12.52 -1.39
CA ARG A 222 -4.62 -12.17 -1.04
C ARG A 222 -4.45 -10.71 -0.72
N THR A 223 -5.08 -9.85 -1.51
CA THR A 223 -5.02 -8.41 -1.30
C THR A 223 -5.62 -8.06 0.05
N PHE A 224 -6.82 -8.56 0.33
CA PHE A 224 -7.51 -8.29 1.58
C PHE A 224 -6.82 -8.92 2.79
N ARG A 225 -6.25 -10.12 2.64
CA ARG A 225 -5.40 -10.69 3.70
C ARG A 225 -4.21 -9.80 4.03
N THR A 226 -3.55 -9.23 3.01
CA THR A 226 -2.45 -8.27 3.23
C THR A 226 -2.96 -7.01 3.91
N PHE A 227 -4.10 -6.48 3.48
CA PHE A 227 -4.74 -5.31 4.06
C PHE A 227 -5.16 -5.57 5.51
N ASN A 228 -5.85 -6.68 5.78
CA ASN A 228 -6.28 -7.05 7.13
C ASN A 228 -5.08 -7.30 8.08
N ASN A 229 -3.97 -7.85 7.57
CA ASN A 229 -2.73 -7.98 8.34
C ASN A 229 -2.09 -6.61 8.64
N MET A 230 -2.23 -5.63 7.76
CA MET A 230 -1.82 -4.25 8.05
C MET A 230 -2.73 -3.66 9.13
N LEU A 231 -4.04 -3.73 8.95
CA LEU A 231 -5.04 -3.24 9.88
C LEU A 231 -4.82 -3.79 11.30
N ALA A 232 -4.61 -5.10 11.42
CA ALA A 232 -4.35 -5.76 12.70
C ALA A 232 -3.09 -5.26 13.45
N LYS A 233 -2.21 -4.49 12.79
CA LYS A 233 -1.03 -3.88 13.42
C LYS A 233 -1.31 -2.48 13.97
N TYR A 234 -2.39 -1.85 13.52
CA TYR A 234 -2.81 -0.52 13.98
C TYR A 234 -3.92 -0.60 15.02
N ILE A 235 -4.79 -1.61 14.96
CA ILE A 235 -5.85 -1.81 15.95
C ILE A 235 -5.24 -2.47 17.19
N THR A 236 -5.27 -1.78 18.32
CA THR A 236 -4.99 -2.33 19.65
C THR A 236 -6.29 -2.49 20.42
N LYS A 237 -6.25 -3.19 21.57
CA LYS A 237 -7.42 -3.27 22.46
C LYS A 237 -7.82 -1.90 23.05
N GLU A 238 -6.87 -1.00 23.09
CA GLU A 238 -6.99 0.34 23.69
C GLU A 238 -7.42 1.40 22.66
N GLN A 239 -7.27 1.11 21.34
CA GLN A 239 -7.69 1.96 20.23
C GLN A 239 -8.46 1.11 19.20
N PRO A 240 -9.78 0.92 19.41
CA PRO A 240 -10.61 0.13 18.49
C PRO A 240 -11.02 0.90 17.22
N ASP A 241 -10.72 2.19 17.11
CA ASP A 241 -11.20 3.10 16.06
C ASP A 241 -10.48 2.87 14.74
N PHE A 242 -10.72 1.70 14.16
CA PHE A 242 -10.11 1.27 12.90
C PHE A 242 -10.43 2.23 11.73
N ASP A 243 -11.56 2.90 11.78
CA ASP A 243 -12.05 3.78 10.73
C ASP A 243 -11.20 5.04 10.57
N GLU A 244 -10.54 5.51 11.61
CA GLU A 244 -9.60 6.63 11.54
C GLU A 244 -8.32 6.28 10.75
N PHE A 245 -7.96 4.99 10.69
CA PHE A 245 -6.72 4.53 10.04
C PHE A 245 -6.92 4.05 8.60
N LEU A 246 -8.16 3.85 8.15
CA LEU A 246 -8.42 3.22 6.84
C LEU A 246 -7.83 4.01 5.67
N ASP A 247 -7.95 5.33 5.66
CA ASP A 247 -7.42 6.16 4.58
C ASP A 247 -5.88 6.13 4.54
N PHE A 248 -5.23 6.15 5.69
CA PHE A 248 -3.78 5.97 5.77
C PHE A 248 -3.36 4.60 5.25
N MET A 249 -4.12 3.57 5.58
CA MET A 249 -3.85 2.20 5.14
C MET A 249 -4.09 2.02 3.64
N ASN A 250 -5.16 2.63 3.11
CA ASN A 250 -5.41 2.70 1.66
C ASN A 250 -4.21 3.33 0.96
N PHE A 251 -3.73 4.47 1.46
CA PHE A 251 -2.57 5.15 0.90
C PHE A 251 -1.30 4.28 1.00
N CYS A 252 -0.99 3.72 2.17
CA CYS A 252 0.17 2.85 2.36
C CYS A 252 0.16 1.62 1.45
N TYR A 253 -1.00 1.00 1.27
CA TYR A 253 -1.15 -0.15 0.38
C TYR A 253 -0.96 0.27 -1.08
N ASN A 254 -1.68 1.31 -1.51
CA ASN A 254 -1.69 1.76 -2.90
C ASN A 254 -0.34 2.31 -3.36
N THR A 255 0.47 2.83 -2.45
CA THR A 255 1.84 3.31 -2.73
C THR A 255 2.92 2.23 -2.56
N SER A 256 2.52 0.97 -2.31
CA SER A 256 3.44 -0.16 -2.18
C SER A 256 3.46 -0.99 -3.45
N VAL A 257 4.66 -1.41 -3.93
CA VAL A 257 4.76 -2.25 -5.12
C VAL A 257 4.01 -3.57 -4.93
N HIS A 258 3.08 -3.84 -5.84
CA HIS A 258 2.33 -5.08 -5.87
C HIS A 258 3.01 -6.13 -6.76
N ALA A 259 3.23 -7.34 -6.22
CA ALA A 259 4.05 -8.36 -6.88
C ALA A 259 3.51 -8.84 -8.23
N SER A 260 2.19 -8.79 -8.47
CA SER A 260 1.60 -9.28 -9.73
C SER A 260 1.64 -8.27 -10.87
N ILE A 261 1.78 -6.98 -10.57
CA ILE A 261 1.88 -5.91 -11.58
C ILE A 261 3.28 -5.30 -11.60
N ASN A 262 4.13 -5.65 -10.64
CA ASN A 262 5.50 -5.17 -10.46
C ASN A 262 5.61 -3.63 -10.36
N GLU A 263 4.50 -2.97 -10.06
CA GLU A 263 4.35 -1.52 -9.96
C GLU A 263 3.46 -1.17 -8.74
N THR A 264 3.40 0.10 -8.36
CA THR A 264 2.46 0.55 -7.33
C THR A 264 1.07 0.72 -7.93
N PRO A 265 -0.01 0.33 -7.21
CA PRO A 265 -1.37 0.65 -7.62
C PRO A 265 -1.60 2.15 -7.84
N PHE A 266 -0.92 2.99 -7.08
CA PHE A 266 -0.98 4.45 -7.21
C PHE A 266 -0.45 4.91 -8.59
N PHE A 267 0.73 4.43 -8.99
CA PHE A 267 1.29 4.77 -10.30
C PHE A 267 0.40 4.26 -11.44
N MET A 268 -0.09 3.03 -11.34
CA MET A 268 -1.01 2.45 -12.33
C MET A 268 -2.30 3.25 -12.47
N MET A 269 -2.74 3.91 -11.40
CA MET A 269 -3.98 4.70 -11.38
C MET A 269 -3.77 6.14 -11.87
N PHE A 270 -2.68 6.80 -11.45
CA PHE A 270 -2.48 8.23 -11.65
C PHE A 270 -1.35 8.58 -12.64
N GLY A 271 -0.60 7.60 -13.13
CA GLY A 271 0.51 7.79 -14.06
C GLY A 271 1.72 8.52 -13.45
N ARG A 272 1.76 8.69 -12.13
CA ARG A 272 2.85 9.35 -11.40
C ARG A 272 3.09 8.68 -10.06
N ASP A 273 4.28 8.83 -9.52
CA ASP A 273 4.59 8.44 -8.14
C ASP A 273 3.98 9.41 -7.12
N PRO A 274 3.64 8.93 -5.92
CA PRO A 274 3.26 9.80 -4.82
C PRO A 274 4.47 10.59 -4.32
N ILE A 275 4.22 11.81 -3.86
CA ILE A 275 5.20 12.64 -3.15
C ILE A 275 5.01 12.38 -1.66
N PHE A 276 6.06 11.98 -0.96
CA PHE A 276 6.04 11.78 0.49
C PHE A 276 6.61 12.99 1.22
N CYS A 277 6.23 13.17 2.50
CA CYS A 277 6.78 14.26 3.31
C CYS A 277 8.31 14.25 3.38
N VAL A 278 8.91 13.06 3.36
CA VAL A 278 10.37 12.90 3.37
C VAL A 278 11.01 13.40 2.07
N ASP A 279 10.34 13.29 0.93
CA ASP A 279 10.81 13.83 -0.35
C ASP A 279 10.95 15.37 -0.26
N GLN A 280 9.97 16.04 0.35
CA GLN A 280 9.97 17.50 0.55
C GLN A 280 11.04 17.97 1.56
N ILE A 281 11.33 17.15 2.57
CA ILE A 281 12.38 17.45 3.57
C ILE A 281 13.76 17.34 2.95
N LEU A 282 13.97 16.33 2.08
CA LEU A 282 15.29 16.02 1.51
C LEU A 282 15.56 16.76 0.19
N ASP A 283 14.53 17.15 -0.53
CA ASP A 283 14.63 17.91 -1.78
C ASP A 283 13.54 19.01 -1.83
N PRO A 284 13.79 20.18 -1.21
CA PRO A 284 12.84 21.28 -1.21
C PRO A 284 12.54 21.84 -2.62
N GLU A 285 13.45 21.67 -3.59
CA GLU A 285 13.26 22.15 -4.97
C GLU A 285 12.33 21.24 -5.80
N PHE A 286 12.03 20.03 -5.29
CA PHE A 286 11.08 19.13 -5.95
C PHE A 286 9.69 19.76 -6.16
N MET A 287 9.31 20.75 -5.32
CA MET A 287 8.05 21.49 -5.39
C MET A 287 8.08 22.65 -6.42
N THR A 288 9.24 23.02 -6.93
CA THR A 288 9.39 24.20 -7.83
C THR A 288 9.49 23.83 -9.30
N THR A 289 9.63 22.54 -9.62
CA THR A 289 9.66 22.08 -11.02
C THR A 289 8.23 22.02 -11.56
N PRO A 290 7.85 22.84 -12.56
CA PRO A 290 6.54 22.74 -13.18
C PRO A 290 6.39 21.37 -13.81
N VAL A 291 5.35 20.65 -13.45
CA VAL A 291 4.94 19.41 -14.16
C VAL A 291 4.41 19.89 -15.52
N LEU A 292 5.19 19.66 -16.60
CA LEU A 292 4.77 19.88 -17.98
C LEU A 292 3.74 18.83 -18.40
#